data_3835c78892f09e960b4e989841cbbe02
#
_entry.id   3835c78892f09e960b4e989841cbbe02
#
_cell.length_a   1.000
_cell.length_b   1.000
_cell.length_c   1.000
_cell.angle_alpha   90.00
_cell.angle_beta   90.00
_cell.angle_gamma   90.00
#
_symmetry.space_group_name_H-M   'P 1'
#
loop_
_entity.id
_entity.type
_entity.pdbx_description
1 polymer ?
#
loop_
_entity_poly.entity_id
_entity_poly.type
_entity_poly.pdbx_seq_one_letter_code
_entity_poly.pdbx_strand_id
1 'polypeptide(L)'
;MITVSAPGKVHLIGEHAVVYGEPAIIAAIGKRCYVEAEKSDKVKITSRELNKSDSFEIEDVLSFTQEVSELWDRCREKGNFSELFSKMKQDGLDYAKVAVGKALKSIGVNGGADLNIKSDIPFGSGVGSGAALAVSVVKAISELYGKKLSGDEINKIAFEMEKIAHGTPSGGDNAACCYGGLIWFETRTNENTMRSLKEDVPYKLENFVLVYIKKSERSTGEMIQLVRNLEENYRNLRIKNLGELTSEMLDALKGKNFLKMKEIINETQKNLAELGTSTMEIDELAFVVREIGGAAKLCGAGGGGIVLCYHENKSKLIETIRNMNYKPIEVQLGVDGVRVES
;
A
#
# COMPACT_ATOMS: atom_id res chain seq x y z
N MET A 1 -7.60 -15.04 -22.81
CA MET A 1 -7.66 -13.88 -21.89
C MET A 1 -7.71 -14.36 -20.46
N ILE A 2 -6.92 -13.78 -19.57
CA ILE A 2 -6.90 -14.05 -18.12
C ILE A 2 -7.08 -12.71 -17.41
N THR A 3 -7.94 -12.68 -16.42
CA THR A 3 -8.13 -11.49 -15.58
C THR A 3 -7.63 -11.77 -14.16
N VAL A 4 -6.75 -10.94 -13.68
CA VAL A 4 -6.19 -11.02 -12.31
C VAL A 4 -6.46 -9.70 -11.60
N SER A 5 -6.67 -9.76 -10.29
CA SER A 5 -6.70 -8.56 -9.48
C SER A 5 -5.93 -8.69 -8.17
N ALA A 6 -5.39 -7.58 -7.69
CA ALA A 6 -4.82 -7.45 -6.35
C ALA A 6 -5.42 -6.24 -5.61
N PRO A 7 -5.65 -6.34 -4.29
CA PRO A 7 -6.15 -5.25 -3.49
C PRO A 7 -5.08 -4.18 -3.26
N GLY A 8 -5.52 -2.95 -2.97
CA GLY A 8 -4.66 -1.98 -2.29
C GLY A 8 -4.50 -2.31 -0.81
N LYS A 9 -3.80 -1.43 -0.08
CA LYS A 9 -3.58 -1.60 1.36
C LYS A 9 -3.71 -0.27 2.12
N VAL A 10 -3.96 -0.36 3.42
CA VAL A 10 -3.80 0.75 4.37
C VAL A 10 -3.09 0.25 5.63
N HIS A 11 -2.41 1.14 6.33
CA HIS A 11 -2.04 0.87 7.71
C HIS A 11 -3.29 1.05 8.57
N LEU A 12 -3.75 -0.04 9.20
CA LEU A 12 -4.80 0.07 10.21
C LEU A 12 -4.25 0.76 11.45
N ILE A 13 -3.00 0.46 11.80
CA ILE A 13 -2.25 1.06 12.91
C ILE A 13 -0.75 0.80 12.77
N GLY A 14 0.10 1.59 13.45
CA GLY A 14 1.55 1.38 13.55
C GLY A 14 2.39 2.28 12.64
N GLU A 15 1.77 3.31 12.02
CA GLU A 15 2.50 4.32 11.27
C GLU A 15 3.59 4.97 12.14
N HIS A 16 4.71 5.31 11.55
CA HIS A 16 5.92 5.82 12.20
C HIS A 16 6.54 4.88 13.25
N ALA A 17 5.74 4.26 14.12
CA ALA A 17 6.26 3.36 15.15
C ALA A 17 7.01 2.16 14.54
N VAL A 18 6.55 1.68 13.39
CA VAL A 18 7.15 0.53 12.69
C VAL A 18 8.62 0.75 12.29
N VAL A 19 9.04 1.98 11.99
CA VAL A 19 10.45 2.28 11.65
C VAL A 19 11.37 2.35 12.89
N TYR A 20 10.78 2.25 14.09
CA TYR A 20 11.47 2.16 15.37
C TYR A 20 11.40 0.77 16.00
N GLY A 21 10.91 -0.23 15.26
CA GLY A 21 10.85 -1.62 15.70
C GLY A 21 9.55 -2.02 16.40
N GLU A 22 8.60 -1.11 16.53
CA GLU A 22 7.26 -1.42 17.04
C GLU A 22 6.41 -2.10 15.96
N PRO A 23 5.39 -2.89 16.35
CA PRO A 23 4.54 -3.57 15.39
C PRO A 23 3.61 -2.61 14.62
N ALA A 24 3.14 -3.07 13.46
CA ALA A 24 2.07 -2.47 12.68
C ALA A 24 1.06 -3.52 12.23
N ILE A 25 -0.18 -3.11 11.99
CA ILE A 25 -1.19 -3.93 11.30
C ILE A 25 -1.49 -3.27 9.95
N ILE A 26 -1.18 -3.99 8.87
CA ILE A 26 -1.46 -3.57 7.50
C ILE A 26 -2.67 -4.35 7.00
N ALA A 27 -3.65 -3.66 6.44
CA ALA A 27 -4.90 -4.24 5.96
C ALA A 27 -5.01 -4.15 4.44
N ALA A 28 -5.32 -5.24 3.77
CA ALA A 28 -5.78 -5.22 2.39
C ALA A 28 -7.16 -4.56 2.29
N ILE A 29 -7.37 -3.72 1.28
CA ILE A 29 -8.62 -2.95 1.10
C ILE A 29 -9.42 -3.42 -0.12
N GLY A 30 -10.75 -3.28 -0.07
CA GLY A 30 -11.67 -3.68 -1.14
C GLY A 30 -11.63 -2.84 -2.43
N LYS A 31 -10.56 -2.04 -2.63
CA LYS A 31 -10.25 -1.37 -3.89
C LYS A 31 -9.10 -2.12 -4.56
N ARG A 32 -9.25 -2.46 -5.84
CA ARG A 32 -8.35 -3.40 -6.52
C ARG A 32 -7.76 -2.83 -7.81
N CYS A 33 -6.59 -3.31 -8.15
CA CYS A 33 -5.99 -3.17 -9.48
C CYS A 33 -6.28 -4.44 -10.28
N TYR A 34 -6.82 -4.31 -11.46
CA TYR A 34 -7.17 -5.39 -12.38
C TYR A 34 -6.23 -5.37 -13.58
N VAL A 35 -5.77 -6.54 -13.98
CA VAL A 35 -4.95 -6.77 -15.17
C VAL A 35 -5.60 -7.87 -16.00
N GLU A 36 -6.10 -7.49 -17.16
CA GLU A 36 -6.50 -8.42 -18.22
C GLU A 36 -5.27 -8.69 -19.10
N ALA A 37 -4.95 -9.96 -19.34
CA ALA A 37 -3.77 -10.35 -20.10
C ALA A 37 -4.10 -11.39 -21.17
N GLU A 38 -3.52 -11.20 -22.37
CA GLU A 38 -3.55 -12.15 -23.49
C GLU A 38 -2.12 -12.35 -24.03
N LYS A 39 -1.85 -13.53 -24.64
CA LYS A 39 -0.58 -13.76 -25.33
C LYS A 39 -0.48 -12.88 -26.59
N SER A 40 0.70 -12.34 -26.82
CA SER A 40 0.99 -11.48 -27.96
C SER A 40 2.45 -11.70 -28.41
N ASP A 41 2.79 -11.28 -29.62
CA ASP A 41 4.17 -11.30 -30.11
C ASP A 41 5.02 -10.17 -29.52
N LYS A 42 4.38 -9.12 -28.98
CA LYS A 42 5.01 -7.97 -28.33
C LYS A 42 4.45 -7.77 -26.92
N VAL A 43 5.06 -6.91 -26.14
CA VAL A 43 4.51 -6.42 -24.88
C VAL A 43 3.74 -5.14 -25.15
N LYS A 44 2.39 -5.22 -25.08
CA LYS A 44 1.51 -4.05 -25.16
C LYS A 44 0.91 -3.76 -23.78
N ILE A 45 0.96 -2.52 -23.37
CA ILE A 45 0.45 -2.08 -22.07
C ILE A 45 -0.53 -0.94 -22.29
N THR A 46 -1.76 -1.13 -21.84
CA THR A 46 -2.81 -0.11 -21.84
C THR A 46 -3.19 0.18 -20.39
N SER A 47 -3.06 1.44 -19.95
CA SER A 47 -3.52 1.92 -18.64
C SER A 47 -4.69 2.88 -18.81
N ARG A 48 -5.84 2.52 -18.24
CA ARG A 48 -7.05 3.36 -18.30
C ARG A 48 -6.89 4.63 -17.47
N GLU A 49 -6.26 4.54 -16.31
CA GLU A 49 -6.07 5.68 -15.39
C GLU A 49 -5.13 6.74 -15.96
N LEU A 50 -4.12 6.30 -16.73
CA LEU A 50 -3.18 7.22 -17.39
C LEU A 50 -3.68 7.66 -18.78
N ASN A 51 -4.77 7.05 -19.28
CA ASN A 51 -5.25 7.20 -20.65
C ASN A 51 -4.12 7.02 -21.67
N LYS A 52 -3.30 5.98 -21.46
CA LYS A 52 -2.10 5.71 -22.27
C LYS A 52 -2.04 4.25 -22.70
N SER A 53 -1.58 4.04 -23.95
CA SER A 53 -1.29 2.71 -24.51
C SER A 53 -0.02 2.78 -25.33
N ASP A 54 0.84 1.78 -25.14
CA ASP A 54 2.07 1.65 -25.94
C ASP A 54 2.44 0.19 -26.14
N SER A 55 3.29 -0.10 -27.14
CA SER A 55 3.74 -1.43 -27.52
C SER A 55 5.26 -1.47 -27.64
N PHE A 56 5.88 -2.49 -27.06
CA PHE A 56 7.32 -2.65 -26.93
C PHE A 56 7.74 -4.00 -27.48
N GLU A 57 8.93 -4.09 -28.10
CA GLU A 57 9.56 -5.38 -28.37
C GLU A 57 9.94 -6.07 -27.05
N ILE A 58 9.90 -7.40 -27.03
CA ILE A 58 10.19 -8.17 -25.81
C ILE A 58 11.61 -7.89 -25.32
N GLU A 59 12.56 -7.84 -26.23
CA GLU A 59 13.97 -7.55 -25.97
C GLU A 59 14.16 -6.17 -25.31
N ASP A 60 13.41 -5.16 -25.77
CA ASP A 60 13.47 -3.80 -25.20
C ASP A 60 12.93 -3.78 -23.75
N VAL A 61 11.86 -4.54 -23.48
CA VAL A 61 11.31 -4.68 -22.12
C VAL A 61 12.31 -5.36 -21.20
N LEU A 62 12.94 -6.44 -21.65
CA LEU A 62 13.92 -7.17 -20.84
C LEU A 62 15.20 -6.35 -20.59
N SER A 63 15.69 -5.66 -21.63
CA SER A 63 16.85 -4.77 -21.56
C SER A 63 16.59 -3.58 -20.61
N PHE A 64 15.46 -2.91 -20.75
CA PHE A 64 15.05 -1.81 -19.85
C PHE A 64 14.91 -2.29 -18.41
N THR A 65 14.32 -3.48 -18.19
CA THR A 65 14.19 -4.08 -16.85
C THR A 65 15.56 -4.35 -16.22
N GLN A 66 16.53 -4.82 -17.01
CA GLN A 66 17.90 -5.04 -16.55
C GLN A 66 18.57 -3.70 -16.18
N GLU A 67 18.51 -2.71 -17.07
CA GLU A 67 19.05 -1.37 -16.85
C GLU A 67 18.53 -0.73 -15.55
N VAL A 68 17.21 -0.81 -15.32
CA VAL A 68 16.57 -0.27 -14.11
C VAL A 68 17.02 -1.04 -12.86
N SER A 69 17.22 -2.36 -12.96
CA SER A 69 17.72 -3.17 -11.83
C SER A 69 19.16 -2.81 -11.46
N GLU A 70 20.04 -2.66 -12.46
CA GLU A 70 21.43 -2.23 -12.26
C GLU A 70 21.52 -0.80 -11.73
N LEU A 71 20.62 0.08 -12.19
CA LEU A 71 20.51 1.45 -11.68
C LEU A 71 20.12 1.45 -10.20
N TRP A 72 19.18 0.60 -9.79
CA TRP A 72 18.83 0.46 -8.38
C TRP A 72 20.02 0.00 -7.53
N ASP A 73 20.81 -1.00 -7.99
CA ASP A 73 22.01 -1.46 -7.29
C ASP A 73 23.03 -0.33 -7.09
N ARG A 74 23.32 0.46 -8.14
CA ARG A 74 24.20 1.63 -8.06
C ARG A 74 23.69 2.71 -7.10
N CYS A 75 22.36 2.98 -7.14
CA CYS A 75 21.74 3.95 -6.25
C CYS A 75 21.78 3.50 -4.79
N ARG A 76 21.61 2.20 -4.52
CA ARG A 76 21.71 1.61 -3.19
C ARG A 76 23.12 1.76 -2.62
N GLU A 77 24.16 1.49 -3.40
CA GLU A 77 25.56 1.65 -2.98
C GLU A 77 25.88 3.10 -2.62
N LYS A 78 25.33 4.07 -3.37
CA LYS A 78 25.49 5.50 -3.11
C LYS A 78 24.57 6.03 -2.00
N GLY A 79 23.57 5.26 -1.55
CA GLY A 79 22.54 5.72 -0.61
C GLY A 79 21.62 6.82 -1.17
N ASN A 80 21.56 6.99 -2.51
CA ASN A 80 20.76 8.04 -3.16
C ASN A 80 20.02 7.48 -4.39
N PHE A 81 18.70 7.56 -4.35
CA PHE A 81 17.79 7.02 -5.37
C PHE A 81 17.22 8.09 -6.33
N SER A 82 17.69 9.33 -6.29
CA SER A 82 17.12 10.42 -7.11
C SER A 82 17.21 10.13 -8.61
N GLU A 83 18.30 9.53 -9.09
CA GLU A 83 18.48 9.14 -10.48
C GLU A 83 17.46 8.07 -10.91
N LEU A 84 17.26 7.04 -10.09
CA LEU A 84 16.26 5.99 -10.31
C LEU A 84 14.85 6.58 -10.39
N PHE A 85 14.46 7.42 -9.42
CA PHE A 85 13.13 8.01 -9.39
C PHE A 85 12.90 8.99 -10.56
N SER A 86 13.94 9.71 -11.00
CA SER A 86 13.86 10.57 -12.18
C SER A 86 13.62 9.72 -13.44
N LYS A 87 14.36 8.62 -13.61
CA LYS A 87 14.18 7.71 -14.74
C LYS A 87 12.76 7.12 -14.78
N MET A 88 12.26 6.63 -13.65
CA MET A 88 10.92 6.00 -13.56
C MET A 88 9.74 6.97 -13.68
N LYS A 89 9.98 8.28 -13.73
CA LYS A 89 8.96 9.32 -13.96
C LYS A 89 8.87 9.77 -15.42
N GLN A 90 9.78 9.32 -16.30
CA GLN A 90 9.82 9.75 -17.70
C GLN A 90 8.61 9.25 -18.48
N ASP A 91 8.20 8.01 -18.22
CA ASP A 91 7.01 7.42 -18.83
C ASP A 91 6.13 6.77 -17.77
N GLY A 92 4.84 7.08 -17.77
CA GLY A 92 3.88 6.52 -16.82
C GLY A 92 3.69 5.00 -16.95
N LEU A 93 4.08 4.38 -18.07
CA LEU A 93 4.01 2.94 -18.28
C LEU A 93 5.30 2.21 -17.86
N ASP A 94 6.38 2.91 -17.59
CA ASP A 94 7.68 2.30 -17.26
C ASP A 94 7.60 1.35 -16.06
N TYR A 95 6.82 1.68 -15.04
CA TYR A 95 6.65 0.81 -13.89
C TYR A 95 5.97 -0.52 -14.27
N ALA A 96 4.90 -0.47 -15.07
CA ALA A 96 4.23 -1.67 -15.57
C ALA A 96 5.14 -2.46 -16.51
N LYS A 97 5.90 -1.78 -17.39
CA LYS A 97 6.87 -2.39 -18.29
C LYS A 97 7.93 -3.19 -17.52
N VAL A 98 8.52 -2.63 -16.48
CA VAL A 98 9.49 -3.34 -15.63
C VAL A 98 8.83 -4.51 -14.89
N ALA A 99 7.57 -4.37 -14.42
CA ALA A 99 6.86 -5.47 -13.77
C ALA A 99 6.66 -6.66 -14.72
N VAL A 100 6.32 -6.42 -15.99
CA VAL A 100 6.23 -7.46 -17.02
C VAL A 100 7.59 -8.12 -17.24
N GLY A 101 8.65 -7.33 -17.41
CA GLY A 101 10.01 -7.86 -17.63
C GLY A 101 10.52 -8.70 -16.46
N LYS A 102 10.27 -8.25 -15.21
CA LYS A 102 10.58 -9.04 -13.99
C LYS A 102 9.79 -10.35 -13.95
N ALA A 103 8.50 -10.32 -14.29
CA ALA A 103 7.66 -11.51 -14.32
C ALA A 103 8.16 -12.51 -15.39
N LEU A 104 8.36 -12.08 -16.64
CA LEU A 104 8.85 -12.93 -17.74
C LEU A 104 10.20 -13.57 -17.40
N LYS A 105 11.14 -12.76 -16.86
CA LYS A 105 12.47 -13.26 -16.45
C LYS A 105 12.36 -14.31 -15.33
N SER A 106 11.49 -14.07 -14.35
CA SER A 106 11.33 -14.97 -13.20
C SER A 106 10.72 -16.33 -13.56
N ILE A 107 9.85 -16.38 -14.58
CA ILE A 107 9.25 -17.64 -15.07
C ILE A 107 10.03 -18.28 -16.22
N GLY A 108 11.12 -17.63 -16.69
CA GLY A 108 11.96 -18.16 -17.78
C GLY A 108 11.24 -18.22 -19.12
N VAL A 109 10.38 -17.24 -19.44
CA VAL A 109 9.62 -17.19 -20.69
C VAL A 109 10.08 -16.01 -21.54
N ASN A 110 10.35 -16.29 -22.82
CA ASN A 110 10.58 -15.29 -23.86
C ASN A 110 9.30 -15.21 -24.72
N GLY A 111 8.35 -14.35 -24.30
CA GLY A 111 7.05 -14.19 -24.95
C GLY A 111 6.40 -12.87 -24.58
N GLY A 112 5.56 -12.35 -25.45
CA GLY A 112 4.88 -11.08 -25.24
C GLY A 112 3.49 -11.23 -24.60
N ALA A 113 2.93 -10.11 -24.17
CA ALA A 113 1.59 -10.04 -23.61
C ALA A 113 0.92 -8.71 -23.95
N ASP A 114 -0.36 -8.74 -24.25
CA ASP A 114 -1.22 -7.55 -24.30
C ASP A 114 -1.90 -7.42 -22.92
N LEU A 115 -1.61 -6.33 -22.22
CA LEU A 115 -2.13 -6.06 -20.88
C LEU A 115 -3.04 -4.82 -20.90
N ASN A 116 -4.26 -4.99 -20.38
CA ASN A 116 -5.18 -3.90 -20.11
C ASN A 116 -5.32 -3.72 -18.58
N ILE A 117 -4.84 -2.59 -18.07
CA ILE A 117 -4.75 -2.28 -16.64
C ILE A 117 -5.87 -1.30 -16.28
N LYS A 118 -6.65 -1.65 -15.24
CA LYS A 118 -7.67 -0.80 -14.63
C LYS A 118 -7.50 -0.83 -13.11
N SER A 119 -7.59 0.32 -12.45
CA SER A 119 -7.47 0.41 -10.99
C SER A 119 -8.63 1.17 -10.38
N ASP A 120 -9.23 0.59 -9.32
CA ASP A 120 -10.19 1.28 -8.46
C ASP A 120 -9.48 1.92 -7.25
N ILE A 121 -8.15 1.72 -7.14
CA ILE A 121 -7.30 2.27 -6.07
C ILE A 121 -6.95 3.71 -6.43
N PRO A 122 -7.20 4.70 -5.55
CA PRO A 122 -6.83 6.09 -5.80
C PRO A 122 -5.33 6.23 -6.05
N PHE A 123 -4.95 6.75 -7.21
CA PHE A 123 -3.55 6.90 -7.61
C PHE A 123 -2.82 7.95 -6.74
N GLY A 124 -1.59 7.63 -6.31
CA GLY A 124 -0.75 8.57 -5.57
C GLY A 124 -1.21 8.89 -4.14
N SER A 125 -2.17 8.15 -3.60
CA SER A 125 -2.75 8.39 -2.28
C SER A 125 -2.09 7.61 -1.13
N GLY A 126 -1.05 6.80 -1.42
CA GLY A 126 -0.36 6.00 -0.39
C GLY A 126 -1.07 4.70 0.01
N VAL A 127 -2.11 4.30 -0.71
CA VAL A 127 -2.89 3.08 -0.44
C VAL A 127 -2.46 1.87 -1.27
N GLY A 128 -1.19 1.80 -1.67
CA GLY A 128 -0.57 0.61 -2.26
C GLY A 128 -0.90 0.39 -3.74
N SER A 129 -1.18 1.44 -4.53
CA SER A 129 -1.51 1.28 -5.97
C SER A 129 -0.37 0.65 -6.78
N GLY A 130 0.89 1.03 -6.52
CA GLY A 130 2.07 0.43 -7.17
C GLY A 130 2.24 -1.05 -6.81
N ALA A 131 2.16 -1.38 -5.53
CA ALA A 131 2.24 -2.76 -5.04
C ALA A 131 1.14 -3.64 -5.64
N ALA A 132 -0.11 -3.15 -5.67
CA ALA A 132 -1.23 -3.86 -6.27
C ALA A 132 -1.03 -4.11 -7.77
N LEU A 133 -0.51 -3.10 -8.50
CA LEU A 133 -0.17 -3.25 -9.92
C LEU A 133 0.92 -4.30 -10.11
N ALA A 134 2.03 -4.22 -9.37
CA ALA A 134 3.14 -5.17 -9.49
C ALA A 134 2.67 -6.62 -9.23
N VAL A 135 1.93 -6.83 -8.13
CA VAL A 135 1.38 -8.14 -7.76
C VAL A 135 0.42 -8.67 -8.82
N SER A 136 -0.49 -7.81 -9.34
CA SER A 136 -1.45 -8.21 -10.40
C SER A 136 -0.76 -8.58 -11.70
N VAL A 137 0.23 -7.80 -12.15
CA VAL A 137 1.00 -8.08 -13.37
C VAL A 137 1.77 -9.39 -13.24
N VAL A 138 2.50 -9.58 -12.13
CA VAL A 138 3.28 -10.80 -11.90
C VAL A 138 2.37 -12.04 -11.94
N LYS A 139 1.23 -11.99 -11.23
CA LYS A 139 0.26 -13.09 -11.23
C LYS A 139 -0.34 -13.31 -12.63
N ALA A 140 -0.74 -12.24 -13.33
CA ALA A 140 -1.34 -12.36 -14.66
C ALA A 140 -0.38 -12.98 -15.68
N ILE A 141 0.88 -12.55 -15.71
CA ILE A 141 1.91 -13.12 -16.60
C ILE A 141 2.18 -14.59 -16.24
N SER A 142 2.28 -14.94 -14.95
CA SER A 142 2.52 -16.32 -14.55
C SER A 142 1.38 -17.24 -14.97
N GLU A 143 0.13 -16.84 -14.80
CA GLU A 143 -1.04 -17.62 -15.21
C GLU A 143 -1.15 -17.71 -16.74
N LEU A 144 -0.89 -16.61 -17.45
CA LEU A 144 -0.94 -16.55 -18.91
C LEU A 144 -0.03 -17.59 -19.57
N TYR A 145 1.13 -17.85 -18.96
CA TYR A 145 2.10 -18.83 -19.44
C TYR A 145 2.01 -20.19 -18.72
N GLY A 146 0.99 -20.40 -17.90
CA GLY A 146 0.78 -21.68 -17.20
C GLY A 146 1.84 -21.97 -16.14
N LYS A 147 2.58 -20.96 -15.69
CA LYS A 147 3.59 -21.07 -14.63
C LYS A 147 2.97 -20.65 -13.31
N LYS A 148 2.42 -21.59 -12.58
CA LYS A 148 1.74 -21.34 -11.30
C LYS A 148 2.74 -20.95 -10.22
N LEU A 149 3.01 -19.65 -10.08
CA LEU A 149 3.82 -19.13 -8.97
C LEU A 149 3.02 -19.20 -7.66
N SER A 150 3.69 -19.60 -6.58
CA SER A 150 3.17 -19.50 -5.21
C SER A 150 3.01 -18.02 -4.77
N GLY A 151 2.26 -17.78 -3.71
CA GLY A 151 2.14 -16.45 -3.12
C GLY A 151 3.50 -15.86 -2.73
N ASP A 152 4.41 -16.68 -2.20
CA ASP A 152 5.74 -16.22 -1.79
C ASP A 152 6.61 -15.82 -2.98
N GLU A 153 6.55 -16.57 -4.09
CA GLU A 153 7.27 -16.22 -5.32
C GLU A 153 6.72 -14.92 -5.92
N ILE A 154 5.39 -14.74 -5.97
CA ILE A 154 4.76 -13.50 -6.44
C ILE A 154 5.19 -12.33 -5.54
N ASN A 155 5.11 -12.51 -4.22
CA ASN A 155 5.49 -11.50 -3.24
C ASN A 155 6.95 -11.09 -3.38
N LYS A 156 7.85 -12.04 -3.59
CA LYS A 156 9.28 -11.79 -3.81
C LYS A 156 9.54 -10.95 -5.08
N ILE A 157 8.86 -11.28 -6.18
CA ILE A 157 9.01 -10.52 -7.45
C ILE A 157 8.41 -9.12 -7.28
N ALA A 158 7.24 -8.99 -6.64
CA ALA A 158 6.62 -7.71 -6.37
C ALA A 158 7.46 -6.83 -5.42
N PHE A 159 8.18 -7.43 -4.47
CA PHE A 159 9.13 -6.71 -3.62
C PHE A 159 10.28 -6.08 -4.42
N GLU A 160 10.77 -6.74 -5.48
CA GLU A 160 11.75 -6.15 -6.39
C GLU A 160 11.19 -4.90 -7.11
N MET A 161 9.87 -4.86 -7.35
CA MET A 161 9.22 -3.67 -7.89
C MET A 161 9.10 -2.53 -6.87
N GLU A 162 8.81 -2.86 -5.61
CA GLU A 162 8.78 -1.87 -4.53
C GLU A 162 10.14 -1.19 -4.31
N LYS A 163 11.25 -1.91 -4.50
CA LYS A 163 12.61 -1.33 -4.49
C LYS A 163 12.76 -0.22 -5.54
N ILE A 164 12.20 -0.43 -6.72
CA ILE A 164 12.25 0.53 -7.83
C ILE A 164 11.41 1.77 -7.51
N ALA A 165 10.25 1.59 -6.88
CA ALA A 165 9.34 2.67 -6.53
C ALA A 165 9.81 3.49 -5.30
N HIS A 166 10.45 2.83 -4.30
CA HIS A 166 10.70 3.41 -2.99
C HIS A 166 12.17 3.36 -2.53
N GLY A 167 13.07 2.78 -3.31
CA GLY A 167 14.48 2.60 -2.99
C GLY A 167 14.72 1.51 -1.94
N THR A 168 14.29 1.73 -0.70
CA THR A 168 14.42 0.80 0.42
C THR A 168 13.07 0.52 1.07
N PRO A 169 12.19 -0.27 0.42
CA PRO A 169 10.86 -0.57 0.93
C PRO A 169 10.92 -1.56 2.11
N SER A 170 9.89 -1.52 2.97
CA SER A 170 9.74 -2.48 4.07
C SER A 170 9.27 -3.86 3.62
N GLY A 171 8.57 -3.96 2.49
CA GLY A 171 7.92 -5.18 2.02
C GLY A 171 6.49 -5.41 2.56
N GLY A 172 5.99 -4.53 3.41
CA GLY A 172 4.63 -4.64 3.93
C GLY A 172 3.55 -4.38 2.89
N ASP A 173 3.79 -3.48 1.95
CA ASP A 173 2.84 -3.06 0.93
C ASP A 173 2.53 -4.20 -0.06
N ASN A 174 3.58 -4.77 -0.65
CA ASN A 174 3.43 -5.90 -1.57
C ASN A 174 2.88 -7.15 -0.87
N ALA A 175 3.28 -7.41 0.39
CA ALA A 175 2.75 -8.52 1.16
C ALA A 175 1.23 -8.38 1.40
N ALA A 176 0.74 -7.20 1.79
CA ALA A 176 -0.68 -6.97 1.98
C ALA A 176 -1.48 -7.13 0.67
N CYS A 177 -0.95 -6.65 -0.45
CA CYS A 177 -1.57 -6.82 -1.77
C CYS A 177 -1.56 -8.28 -2.24
N CYS A 178 -0.49 -9.02 -1.92
CA CYS A 178 -0.31 -10.41 -2.34
C CYS A 178 -1.14 -11.39 -1.49
N TYR A 179 -0.99 -11.35 -0.17
CA TYR A 179 -1.62 -12.33 0.73
C TYR A 179 -3.04 -11.93 1.15
N GLY A 180 -3.34 -10.61 1.14
CA GLY A 180 -4.62 -10.11 1.64
C GLY A 180 -4.78 -10.23 3.15
N GLY A 181 -6.01 -10.03 3.61
CA GLY A 181 -6.32 -10.09 5.03
C GLY A 181 -5.74 -8.93 5.81
N LEU A 182 -5.45 -9.20 7.07
CA LEU A 182 -4.67 -8.34 7.95
C LEU A 182 -3.29 -8.98 8.15
N ILE A 183 -2.25 -8.17 8.14
CA ILE A 183 -0.86 -8.60 8.32
C ILE A 183 -0.29 -7.90 9.54
N TRP A 184 0.19 -8.67 10.51
CA TRP A 184 1.09 -8.21 11.56
C TRP A 184 2.48 -8.04 10.97
N PHE A 185 3.05 -6.87 11.08
CA PHE A 185 4.32 -6.50 10.51
C PHE A 185 5.23 -5.89 11.58
N GLU A 186 6.48 -6.35 11.67
CA GLU A 186 7.51 -5.81 12.54
C GLU A 186 8.81 -5.59 11.76
N THR A 187 9.45 -4.45 11.98
CA THR A 187 10.79 -4.18 11.51
C THR A 187 11.80 -4.57 12.58
N ARG A 188 12.65 -5.54 12.31
CA ARG A 188 13.76 -5.95 13.20
C ARG A 188 15.10 -5.55 12.61
N THR A 189 16.14 -5.51 13.43
CA THR A 189 17.46 -5.01 13.05
C THR A 189 18.06 -5.68 11.81
N ASN A 190 17.74 -6.96 11.56
CA ASN A 190 18.30 -7.75 10.46
C ASN A 190 17.25 -8.32 9.50
N GLU A 191 15.98 -8.32 9.84
CA GLU A 191 14.92 -8.93 9.04
C GLU A 191 13.53 -8.37 9.43
N ASN A 192 12.73 -8.05 8.42
CA ASN A 192 11.33 -7.72 8.64
C ASN A 192 10.53 -9.01 8.80
N THR A 193 9.71 -9.09 9.83
CA THR A 193 8.83 -10.23 10.07
C THR A 193 7.40 -9.90 9.71
N MET A 194 6.73 -10.83 9.04
CA MET A 194 5.34 -10.70 8.61
C MET A 194 4.56 -11.94 9.02
N ARG A 195 3.40 -11.75 9.62
CA ARG A 195 2.49 -12.82 10.00
C ARG A 195 1.07 -12.49 9.54
N SER A 196 0.43 -13.40 8.83
CA SER A 196 -1.00 -13.29 8.53
C SER A 196 -1.83 -13.37 9.80
N LEU A 197 -2.81 -12.47 9.93
CA LEU A 197 -3.78 -12.48 11.03
C LEU A 197 -5.09 -13.19 10.65
N LYS A 198 -5.11 -13.98 9.58
CA LYS A 198 -6.34 -14.63 9.09
C LYS A 198 -6.95 -15.60 10.10
N GLU A 199 -6.12 -16.27 10.89
CA GLU A 199 -6.58 -17.17 11.96
C GLU A 199 -7.06 -16.39 13.19
N ASP A 200 -6.39 -15.30 13.51
CA ASP A 200 -6.73 -14.41 14.63
C ASP A 200 -8.00 -13.59 14.36
N VAL A 201 -8.15 -13.10 13.12
CA VAL A 201 -9.25 -12.24 12.67
C VAL A 201 -9.83 -12.80 11.36
N PRO A 202 -10.63 -13.90 11.43
CA PRO A 202 -11.15 -14.62 10.26
C PRO A 202 -12.35 -13.91 9.59
N TYR A 203 -12.48 -12.61 9.74
CA TYR A 203 -13.58 -11.82 9.21
C TYR A 203 -13.06 -10.50 8.62
N LYS A 204 -13.84 -9.93 7.73
CA LYS A 204 -13.56 -8.62 7.12
C LYS A 204 -14.10 -7.51 8.01
N LEU A 205 -13.40 -6.38 8.01
CA LEU A 205 -13.82 -5.20 8.75
C LEU A 205 -14.63 -4.29 7.83
N GLU A 206 -15.87 -4.02 8.25
CA GLU A 206 -16.84 -3.21 7.51
C GLU A 206 -16.89 -1.78 8.06
N ASN A 207 -17.64 -0.92 7.37
CA ASN A 207 -17.96 0.43 7.80
C ASN A 207 -16.76 1.38 7.87
N PHE A 208 -15.71 1.09 7.11
CA PHE A 208 -14.59 1.99 6.91
C PHE A 208 -14.76 2.86 5.66
N VAL A 209 -14.27 4.07 5.76
CA VAL A 209 -14.23 5.05 4.67
C VAL A 209 -12.85 5.68 4.62
N LEU A 210 -12.28 5.79 3.44
CA LEU A 210 -11.06 6.55 3.19
C LEU A 210 -11.43 7.95 2.70
N VAL A 211 -10.70 8.94 3.16
CA VAL A 211 -10.82 10.33 2.73
C VAL A 211 -9.46 10.84 2.29
N TYR A 212 -9.34 11.21 1.02
CA TYR A 212 -8.15 11.90 0.53
C TYR A 212 -8.26 13.39 0.90
N ILE A 213 -7.31 13.87 1.68
CA ILE A 213 -7.28 15.27 2.15
C ILE A 213 -6.63 16.17 1.11
N LYS A 214 -5.32 16.02 0.95
CA LYS A 214 -4.49 16.75 0.00
C LYS A 214 -3.18 16.01 -0.24
N LYS A 215 -2.47 16.36 -1.29
CA LYS A 215 -1.11 15.86 -1.49
C LYS A 215 -0.22 16.39 -0.37
N SER A 216 0.58 15.50 0.23
CA SER A 216 1.60 15.93 1.18
C SER A 216 2.63 16.82 0.48
N GLU A 217 3.01 17.92 1.12
CA GLU A 217 4.08 18.81 0.66
C GLU A 217 5.47 18.20 0.90
N ARG A 218 5.55 17.25 1.84
CA ARG A 218 6.77 16.54 2.21
C ARG A 218 6.72 15.10 1.73
N SER A 219 7.87 14.59 1.33
CA SER A 219 8.04 13.16 1.03
C SER A 219 7.96 12.31 2.30
N THR A 220 7.72 11.01 2.14
CA THR A 220 7.74 10.06 3.26
C THR A 220 9.05 10.13 4.05
N GLY A 221 10.20 10.27 3.37
CA GLY A 221 11.50 10.38 4.02
C GLY A 221 11.63 11.64 4.88
N GLU A 222 11.13 12.79 4.39
CA GLU A 222 11.14 14.05 5.14
C GLU A 222 10.20 13.99 6.36
N MET A 223 9.05 13.32 6.25
CA MET A 223 8.16 13.10 7.39
C MET A 223 8.79 12.20 8.46
N ILE A 224 9.48 11.13 8.06
CA ILE A 224 10.24 10.28 8.97
C ILE A 224 11.37 11.09 9.65
N GLN A 225 12.07 11.93 8.90
CA GLN A 225 13.13 12.77 9.46
C GLN A 225 12.58 13.82 10.42
N LEU A 226 11.39 14.37 10.16
CA LEU A 226 10.72 15.27 11.08
C LEU A 226 10.52 14.59 12.45
N VAL A 227 9.99 13.37 12.47
CA VAL A 227 9.79 12.62 13.71
C VAL A 227 11.13 12.28 14.39
N ARG A 228 12.17 11.93 13.61
CA ARG A 228 13.52 11.65 14.14
C ARG A 228 14.16 12.84 14.85
N ASN A 229 13.85 14.05 14.39
CA ASN A 229 14.42 15.30 14.94
C ASN A 229 13.70 15.79 16.21
N LEU A 230 12.59 15.15 16.64
CA LEU A 230 11.96 15.45 17.91
C LEU A 230 12.89 15.10 19.08
N GLU A 231 12.68 15.75 20.22
CA GLU A 231 13.35 15.39 21.47
C GLU A 231 13.14 13.90 21.78
N GLU A 232 14.22 13.21 22.16
CA GLU A 232 14.28 11.75 22.19
C GLU A 232 13.23 11.13 23.13
N ASN A 233 13.14 11.60 24.38
CA ASN A 233 12.20 11.04 25.35
C ASN A 233 10.76 11.32 24.96
N TYR A 234 10.50 12.53 24.42
CA TYR A 234 9.18 12.90 23.91
C TYR A 234 8.74 11.99 22.77
N ARG A 235 9.63 11.80 21.77
CA ARG A 235 9.40 10.91 20.64
C ARG A 235 9.20 9.46 21.08
N ASN A 236 10.14 8.92 21.87
CA ASN A 236 10.16 7.52 22.24
C ASN A 236 8.92 7.13 23.05
N LEU A 237 8.40 8.02 23.89
CA LEU A 237 7.13 7.79 24.61
C LEU A 237 5.96 7.58 23.62
N ARG A 238 5.83 8.42 22.57
CA ARG A 238 4.75 8.30 21.59
C ARG A 238 4.90 7.07 20.70
N ILE A 239 6.13 6.77 20.32
CA ILE A 239 6.44 5.56 19.55
C ILE A 239 6.05 4.30 20.33
N LYS A 240 6.44 4.24 21.62
CA LYS A 240 6.07 3.12 22.49
C LYS A 240 4.55 3.02 22.66
N ASN A 241 3.87 4.14 22.90
CA ASN A 241 2.40 4.17 23.00
C ASN A 241 1.75 3.62 21.72
N LEU A 242 2.24 3.99 20.54
CA LEU A 242 1.74 3.46 19.25
C LEU A 242 1.95 1.95 19.13
N GLY A 243 3.08 1.41 19.62
CA GLY A 243 3.33 -0.02 19.68
C GLY A 243 2.37 -0.76 20.62
N GLU A 244 2.13 -0.22 21.82
CA GLU A 244 1.16 -0.75 22.78
C GLU A 244 -0.27 -0.73 22.19
N LEU A 245 -0.69 0.39 21.59
CA LEU A 245 -1.97 0.52 20.90
C LEU A 245 -2.12 -0.47 19.74
N THR A 246 -1.02 -0.82 19.06
CA THR A 246 -1.05 -1.84 17.99
C THR A 246 -1.35 -3.22 18.56
N SER A 247 -0.77 -3.56 19.71
CA SER A 247 -1.04 -4.83 20.40
C SER A 247 -2.49 -4.88 20.93
N GLU A 248 -2.95 -3.80 21.55
CA GLU A 248 -4.35 -3.68 22.00
C GLU A 248 -5.35 -3.76 20.82
N MET A 249 -4.99 -3.22 19.66
CA MET A 249 -5.80 -3.33 18.44
C MET A 249 -5.98 -4.79 18.04
N LEU A 250 -4.94 -5.59 18.04
CA LEU A 250 -5.04 -7.02 17.72
C LEU A 250 -5.98 -7.72 18.71
N ASP A 251 -5.88 -7.45 20.00
CA ASP A 251 -6.76 -8.05 21.01
C ASP A 251 -8.21 -7.58 20.85
N ALA A 252 -8.44 -6.31 20.56
CA ALA A 252 -9.77 -5.76 20.28
C ALA A 252 -10.40 -6.43 19.03
N LEU A 253 -9.60 -6.67 17.99
CA LEU A 253 -10.06 -7.36 16.78
C LEU A 253 -10.37 -8.83 17.07
N LYS A 254 -9.51 -9.58 17.77
CA LYS A 254 -9.78 -10.96 18.19
C LYS A 254 -11.09 -11.08 18.95
N GLY A 255 -11.33 -10.15 19.87
CA GLY A 255 -12.54 -10.08 20.70
C GLY A 255 -13.76 -9.45 20.01
N LYS A 256 -13.66 -9.00 18.75
CA LYS A 256 -14.68 -8.21 18.05
C LYS A 256 -15.15 -6.99 18.85
N ASN A 257 -14.27 -6.41 19.64
CA ASN A 257 -14.56 -5.22 20.45
C ASN A 257 -14.38 -3.95 19.61
N PHE A 258 -15.38 -3.62 18.81
CA PHE A 258 -15.34 -2.44 17.92
C PHE A 258 -15.40 -1.11 18.67
N LEU A 259 -15.90 -1.08 19.92
CA LEU A 259 -15.83 0.10 20.76
C LEU A 259 -14.37 0.39 21.13
N LYS A 260 -13.64 -0.61 21.63
CA LYS A 260 -12.22 -0.48 21.93
C LYS A 260 -11.40 -0.16 20.69
N MET A 261 -11.72 -0.76 19.54
CA MET A 261 -11.09 -0.42 18.26
C MET A 261 -11.21 1.09 17.94
N LYS A 262 -12.40 1.70 18.14
CA LYS A 262 -12.60 3.15 17.93
C LYS A 262 -11.72 3.99 18.87
N GLU A 263 -11.69 3.63 20.14
CA GLU A 263 -10.85 4.32 21.13
C GLU A 263 -9.38 4.29 20.71
N ILE A 264 -8.88 3.12 20.29
CA ILE A 264 -7.50 2.93 19.81
C ILE A 264 -7.21 3.77 18.57
N ILE A 265 -8.11 3.79 17.58
CA ILE A 265 -7.94 4.62 16.37
C ILE A 265 -7.81 6.10 16.74
N ASN A 266 -8.67 6.60 17.62
CA ASN A 266 -8.65 8.00 18.07
C ASN A 266 -7.39 8.34 18.87
N GLU A 267 -6.94 7.46 19.77
CA GLU A 267 -5.71 7.66 20.53
C GLU A 267 -4.47 7.56 19.63
N THR A 268 -4.50 6.71 18.61
CA THR A 268 -3.46 6.65 17.56
C THR A 268 -3.35 7.99 16.84
N GLN A 269 -4.48 8.60 16.41
CA GLN A 269 -4.47 9.93 15.75
C GLN A 269 -3.84 10.98 16.65
N LYS A 270 -4.17 10.98 17.94
CA LYS A 270 -3.59 11.92 18.90
C LYS A 270 -2.07 11.78 18.99
N ASN A 271 -1.54 10.54 19.15
CA ASN A 271 -0.10 10.31 19.18
C ASN A 271 0.59 10.72 17.88
N LEU A 272 -0.03 10.45 16.71
CA LEU A 272 0.49 10.88 15.41
C LEU A 272 0.49 12.41 15.26
N ALA A 273 -0.55 13.10 15.73
CA ALA A 273 -0.60 14.57 15.74
C ALA A 273 0.48 15.16 16.67
N GLU A 274 0.69 14.59 17.86
CA GLU A 274 1.75 14.98 18.78
C GLU A 274 3.16 14.75 18.22
N LEU A 275 3.35 13.76 17.33
CA LEU A 275 4.58 13.56 16.57
C LEU A 275 4.76 14.58 15.43
N GLY A 276 3.80 15.49 15.21
CA GLY A 276 3.83 16.51 14.16
C GLY A 276 3.56 15.96 12.75
N THR A 277 2.94 14.78 12.65
CA THR A 277 2.66 14.14 11.36
C THR A 277 1.27 14.47 10.81
N SER A 278 0.40 15.10 11.59
CA SER A 278 -0.92 15.53 11.17
C SER A 278 -0.91 16.91 10.51
N THR A 279 -2.05 17.32 9.97
CA THR A 279 -2.33 18.67 9.48
C THR A 279 -3.66 19.16 10.07
N MET A 280 -3.90 20.49 10.00
CA MET A 280 -5.16 21.05 10.48
C MET A 280 -6.38 20.37 9.87
N GLU A 281 -6.36 20.09 8.58
CA GLU A 281 -7.49 19.47 7.87
C GLU A 281 -7.70 18.01 8.31
N ILE A 282 -6.62 17.28 8.59
CA ILE A 282 -6.71 15.91 9.15
C ILE A 282 -7.30 15.95 10.56
N ASP A 283 -6.83 16.87 11.41
CA ASP A 283 -7.28 17.00 12.79
C ASP A 283 -8.74 17.47 12.86
N GLU A 284 -9.16 18.38 11.95
CA GLU A 284 -10.55 18.83 11.83
C GLU A 284 -11.47 17.67 11.42
N LEU A 285 -11.10 16.90 10.40
CA LEU A 285 -11.87 15.72 9.99
C LEU A 285 -11.96 14.70 11.11
N ALA A 286 -10.84 14.39 11.78
CA ALA A 286 -10.80 13.44 12.89
C ALA A 286 -11.67 13.92 14.06
N PHE A 287 -11.64 15.21 14.38
CA PHE A 287 -12.49 15.82 15.39
C PHE A 287 -13.98 15.64 15.06
N VAL A 288 -14.41 16.05 13.86
CA VAL A 288 -15.82 15.96 13.44
C VAL A 288 -16.30 14.51 13.40
N VAL A 289 -15.49 13.56 12.93
CA VAL A 289 -15.84 12.14 12.92
C VAL A 289 -16.00 11.60 14.36
N ARG A 290 -15.15 12.04 15.29
CA ARG A 290 -15.26 11.67 16.71
C ARG A 290 -16.52 12.24 17.37
N GLU A 291 -16.89 13.49 17.08
CA GLU A 291 -18.09 14.14 17.63
C GLU A 291 -19.37 13.42 17.24
N ILE A 292 -19.42 12.76 16.09
CA ILE A 292 -20.56 11.92 15.71
C ILE A 292 -20.53 10.50 16.30
N GLY A 293 -19.49 10.16 17.10
CA GLY A 293 -19.30 8.86 17.73
C GLY A 293 -18.46 7.87 16.93
N GLY A 294 -17.77 8.34 15.87
CA GLY A 294 -16.86 7.56 15.05
C GLY A 294 -15.41 7.61 15.51
N ALA A 295 -14.52 7.18 14.63
CA ALA A 295 -13.07 7.26 14.82
C ALA A 295 -12.37 7.56 13.52
N ALA A 296 -11.27 8.32 13.55
CA ALA A 296 -10.50 8.64 12.37
C ALA A 296 -9.02 8.84 12.69
N LYS A 297 -8.15 8.44 11.75
CA LYS A 297 -6.70 8.64 11.83
C LYS A 297 -6.07 8.78 10.45
N LEU A 298 -4.98 9.50 10.37
CA LEU A 298 -4.17 9.53 9.16
C LEU A 298 -3.59 8.14 8.83
N CYS A 299 -3.31 7.88 7.57
CA CYS A 299 -2.62 6.68 7.09
C CYS A 299 -1.31 7.04 6.38
N GLY A 300 -0.25 6.29 6.70
CA GLY A 300 1.08 6.48 6.12
C GLY A 300 1.89 7.57 6.82
N ALA A 301 2.73 8.28 6.08
CA ALA A 301 3.69 9.23 6.66
C ALA A 301 3.06 10.52 7.21
N GLY A 302 1.85 10.87 6.78
CA GLY A 302 1.20 12.11 7.19
C GLY A 302 1.61 13.33 6.35
N GLY A 303 1.34 14.53 6.88
CA GLY A 303 1.51 15.79 6.16
C GLY A 303 0.47 16.01 5.05
N GLY A 304 -0.57 15.19 5.00
CA GLY A 304 -1.62 15.06 3.99
C GLY A 304 -1.97 13.60 3.74
N GLY A 305 -2.36 13.26 2.52
CA GLY A 305 -2.67 11.89 2.12
C GLY A 305 -4.07 11.43 2.54
N ILE A 306 -4.17 10.20 2.97
CA ILE A 306 -5.42 9.51 3.31
C ILE A 306 -5.67 9.53 4.81
N VAL A 307 -6.92 9.74 5.18
CA VAL A 307 -7.48 9.49 6.52
C VAL A 307 -8.39 8.27 6.45
N LEU A 308 -8.20 7.33 7.38
CA LEU A 308 -9.07 6.18 7.60
C LEU A 308 -10.11 6.57 8.64
N CYS A 309 -11.40 6.49 8.28
CA CYS A 309 -12.52 6.80 9.13
C CYS A 309 -13.37 5.55 9.38
N TYR A 310 -13.95 5.43 10.57
CA TYR A 310 -14.85 4.35 10.95
C TYR A 310 -16.08 4.89 11.72
N HIS A 311 -17.24 4.33 11.45
CA HIS A 311 -18.44 4.52 12.27
C HIS A 311 -19.38 3.35 12.04
N GLU A 312 -20.05 2.84 13.08
CA GLU A 312 -21.02 1.74 12.99
C GLU A 312 -22.16 2.04 11.99
N ASN A 313 -22.62 3.28 11.97
CA ASN A 313 -23.53 3.79 10.95
C ASN A 313 -22.73 4.44 9.82
N LYS A 314 -22.37 3.64 8.81
CA LYS A 314 -21.60 4.09 7.65
C LYS A 314 -22.29 5.24 6.88
N SER A 315 -23.60 5.23 6.78
CA SER A 315 -24.35 6.28 6.07
C SER A 315 -24.19 7.64 6.74
N LYS A 316 -24.25 7.68 8.07
CA LYS A 316 -23.98 8.89 8.86
C LYS A 316 -22.56 9.41 8.64
N LEU A 317 -21.57 8.51 8.62
CA LEU A 317 -20.20 8.86 8.36
C LEU A 317 -20.01 9.48 6.97
N ILE A 318 -20.58 8.85 5.93
CA ILE A 318 -20.52 9.33 4.54
C ILE A 318 -21.16 10.71 4.41
N GLU A 319 -22.32 10.93 5.00
CA GLU A 319 -23.02 12.22 5.00
C GLU A 319 -22.16 13.30 5.69
N THR A 320 -21.62 13.00 6.85
CA THR A 320 -20.74 13.91 7.59
C THR A 320 -19.52 14.33 6.76
N ILE A 321 -18.84 13.36 6.13
CA ILE A 321 -17.67 13.62 5.29
C ILE A 321 -18.04 14.49 4.08
N ARG A 322 -19.19 14.23 3.44
CA ARG A 322 -19.69 15.05 2.32
C ARG A 322 -20.01 16.49 2.74
N ASN A 323 -20.60 16.67 3.91
CA ASN A 323 -20.89 18.00 4.47
C ASN A 323 -19.62 18.82 4.75
N MET A 324 -18.48 18.15 4.94
CA MET A 324 -17.16 18.78 5.02
C MET A 324 -16.52 19.00 3.62
N ASN A 325 -17.26 18.82 2.53
CA ASN A 325 -16.80 18.92 1.14
C ASN A 325 -15.70 17.92 0.75
N TYR A 326 -15.56 16.79 1.45
CA TYR A 326 -14.68 15.70 1.05
C TYR A 326 -15.43 14.61 0.29
N LYS A 327 -14.66 13.86 -0.53
CA LYS A 327 -15.18 12.70 -1.25
C LYS A 327 -14.92 11.41 -0.44
N PRO A 328 -15.95 10.78 0.15
CA PRO A 328 -15.78 9.50 0.85
C PRO A 328 -15.53 8.36 -0.14
N ILE A 329 -14.58 7.49 0.18
CA ILE A 329 -14.25 6.28 -0.57
C ILE A 329 -14.55 5.10 0.35
N GLU A 330 -15.67 4.41 0.11
CA GLU A 330 -16.06 3.24 0.89
C GLU A 330 -15.08 2.10 0.67
N VAL A 331 -14.64 1.49 1.76
CA VAL A 331 -13.72 0.35 1.74
C VAL A 331 -14.13 -0.70 2.77
N GLN A 332 -13.82 -1.95 2.46
CA GLN A 332 -13.79 -3.08 3.37
C GLN A 332 -12.33 -3.41 3.63
N LEU A 333 -11.94 -3.72 4.86
CA LEU A 333 -10.59 -4.10 5.20
C LEU A 333 -10.50 -5.62 5.44
N GLY A 334 -9.30 -6.17 5.26
CA GLY A 334 -9.07 -7.60 5.44
C GLY A 334 -9.61 -8.46 4.29
N VAL A 335 -9.68 -7.89 3.09
CA VAL A 335 -10.14 -8.60 1.89
C VAL A 335 -9.08 -9.57 1.36
N ASP A 336 -9.50 -10.49 0.47
CA ASP A 336 -8.60 -11.46 -0.16
C ASP A 336 -7.49 -10.77 -0.96
N GLY A 337 -6.30 -11.36 -0.97
CA GLY A 337 -5.13 -10.93 -1.71
C GLY A 337 -5.29 -11.06 -3.22
N VAL A 338 -4.17 -11.26 -3.92
CA VAL A 338 -4.17 -11.45 -5.37
C VAL A 338 -4.94 -12.70 -5.76
N ARG A 339 -5.75 -12.60 -6.81
CA ARG A 339 -6.54 -13.72 -7.33
C ARG A 339 -6.76 -13.62 -8.82
N VAL A 340 -7.03 -14.77 -9.46
CA VAL A 340 -7.63 -14.83 -10.79
C VAL A 340 -9.11 -14.54 -10.63
N GLU A 341 -9.65 -13.64 -11.44
CA GLU A 341 -11.08 -13.37 -11.48
C GLU A 341 -11.79 -14.37 -12.40
N SER A 342 -12.97 -14.79 -12.01
CA SER A 342 -13.82 -15.75 -12.75
C SER A 342 -14.55 -15.07 -13.89
#